data_c1a2851acd720fed4c9ab0b07872c788
#
_entry.id   c1a2851acd720fed4c9ab0b07872c788
#
_cell.length_a   1.000
_cell.length_b   1.000
_cell.length_c   1.000
_cell.angle_alpha   90.00
_cell.angle_beta   90.00
_cell.angle_gamma   90.00
#
_symmetry.space_group_name_H-M   'P 1'
#
loop_
_entity.id
_entity.type
_entity.pdbx_description
1 polymer ?
#
loop_
_entity_poly.entity_id
_entity_poly.type
_entity_poly.pdbx_seq_one_letter_code
_entity_poly.pdbx_strand_id
1 'polypeptide(L)'
;MFESDFAKSEYIEKDNVVFHVWKKEAHFDDYRKPVEASLEFLRERKNSVFIVDARNGFEDVKEDVEWGFDYFLPELKKTGCKIWGFILPEISDIEGEIDLWTREIEKNFQVIRATSYEEILKQIEK
;
A
#
# COMPACT_ATOMS: atom_id res chain seq x y z
N MET A 1 -13.46 -0.44 9.00
CA MET A 1 -12.04 -0.68 9.31
C MET A 1 -11.77 -2.19 9.37
N PHE A 2 -10.62 -2.61 8.87
CA PHE A 2 -10.14 -4.00 8.98
C PHE A 2 -8.94 -4.02 9.92
N GLU A 3 -8.87 -5.01 10.79
CA GLU A 3 -7.71 -5.20 11.68
C GLU A 3 -7.47 -6.67 11.97
N SER A 4 -6.21 -7.08 11.90
CA SER A 4 -5.75 -8.42 12.28
C SER A 4 -4.48 -8.29 13.11
N ASP A 5 -3.89 -9.42 13.49
CA ASP A 5 -2.60 -9.42 14.17
C ASP A 5 -1.47 -8.90 13.28
N PHE A 6 -1.66 -8.91 11.95
CA PHE A 6 -0.63 -8.61 10.96
C PHE A 6 -0.75 -7.22 10.36
N ALA A 7 -1.94 -6.65 10.29
CA ALA A 7 -2.16 -5.39 9.60
C ALA A 7 -3.45 -4.71 10.02
N LYS A 8 -3.52 -3.41 9.72
CA LYS A 8 -4.73 -2.61 9.89
C LYS A 8 -4.96 -1.85 8.59
N SER A 9 -6.22 -1.77 8.16
CA SER A 9 -6.60 -0.99 6.98
C SER A 9 -7.84 -0.18 7.27
N GLU A 10 -7.85 1.10 6.86
CA GLU A 10 -9.00 1.97 7.08
C GLU A 10 -9.05 3.08 6.02
N TYR A 11 -10.25 3.64 5.84
CA TYR A 11 -10.43 4.83 5.02
C TYR A 11 -10.42 6.07 5.89
N ILE A 12 -9.58 7.04 5.55
CA ILE A 12 -9.48 8.32 6.25
C ILE A 12 -10.20 9.36 5.40
N GLU A 13 -11.42 9.67 5.79
CA GLU A 13 -12.33 10.50 5.00
C GLU A 13 -11.78 11.90 4.74
N LYS A 14 -11.23 12.55 5.76
CA LYS A 14 -10.75 13.94 5.64
C LYS A 14 -9.64 14.08 4.60
N ASP A 15 -8.84 13.03 4.38
CA ASP A 15 -7.72 13.06 3.45
C ASP A 15 -8.00 12.30 2.15
N ASN A 16 -9.12 11.61 2.07
CA ASN A 16 -9.47 10.72 0.96
C ASN A 16 -8.38 9.67 0.71
N VAL A 17 -7.97 9.01 1.79
CA VAL A 17 -6.87 8.03 1.79
C VAL A 17 -7.36 6.70 2.33
N VAL A 18 -7.02 5.61 1.63
CA VAL A 18 -7.07 4.26 2.22
C VAL A 18 -5.69 4.01 2.81
N PHE A 19 -5.64 3.81 4.12
CA PHE A 19 -4.40 3.70 4.87
C PHE A 19 -4.21 2.28 5.37
N HIS A 20 -3.15 1.63 4.88
CA HIS A 20 -2.79 0.25 5.22
C HIS A 20 -1.51 0.25 6.04
N VAL A 21 -1.54 -0.36 7.22
CA VAL A 21 -0.40 -0.39 8.14
C VAL A 21 0.01 -1.85 8.37
N TRP A 22 1.25 -2.20 8.05
CA TRP A 22 1.82 -3.50 8.38
C TRP A 22 2.34 -3.47 9.83
N LYS A 23 1.91 -4.45 10.63
CA LYS A 23 2.34 -4.58 12.04
C LYS A 23 3.51 -5.53 12.18
N LYS A 24 3.54 -6.59 11.37
CA LYS A 24 4.60 -7.61 11.38
C LYS A 24 4.56 -8.42 10.09
N GLU A 25 5.56 -9.24 9.90
CA GLU A 25 5.70 -10.09 8.71
C GLU A 25 4.48 -11.00 8.53
N ALA A 26 3.96 -11.05 7.29
CA ALA A 26 2.78 -11.82 6.93
C ALA A 26 2.94 -12.41 5.53
N HIS A 27 2.43 -13.60 5.33
CA HIS A 27 2.52 -14.33 4.07
C HIS A 27 1.20 -15.03 3.75
N PHE A 28 0.94 -15.28 2.47
CA PHE A 28 -0.26 -15.96 1.98
C PHE A 28 -1.53 -15.29 2.51
N ASP A 29 -2.43 -16.01 3.15
CA ASP A 29 -3.70 -15.45 3.60
C ASP A 29 -3.52 -14.30 4.59
N ASP A 30 -2.53 -14.37 5.47
CA ASP A 30 -2.26 -13.30 6.44
C ASP A 30 -1.82 -12.00 5.76
N TYR A 31 -1.22 -12.11 4.58
CA TYR A 31 -0.85 -11.00 3.72
C TYR A 31 -2.03 -10.57 2.84
N ARG A 32 -2.65 -11.53 2.15
CA ARG A 32 -3.65 -11.25 1.12
C ARG A 32 -4.96 -10.70 1.67
N LYS A 33 -5.44 -11.20 2.81
CA LYS A 33 -6.68 -10.71 3.41
C LYS A 33 -6.65 -9.24 3.78
N PRO A 34 -5.60 -8.72 4.46
CA PRO A 34 -5.52 -7.28 4.72
C PRO A 34 -5.43 -6.44 3.44
N VAL A 35 -4.70 -6.93 2.44
CA VAL A 35 -4.56 -6.23 1.16
C VAL A 35 -5.90 -6.20 0.42
N GLU A 36 -6.65 -7.32 0.44
CA GLU A 36 -8.00 -7.37 -0.11
C GLU A 36 -8.95 -6.39 0.60
N ALA A 37 -8.82 -6.26 1.92
CA ALA A 37 -9.63 -5.30 2.67
C ALA A 37 -9.34 -3.87 2.19
N SER A 38 -8.07 -3.53 1.96
CA SER A 38 -7.70 -2.23 1.41
C SER A 38 -8.31 -2.03 0.01
N LEU A 39 -8.26 -3.06 -0.81
CA LEU A 39 -8.83 -3.01 -2.16
C LEU A 39 -10.33 -2.74 -2.12
N GLU A 40 -11.06 -3.37 -1.18
CA GLU A 40 -12.49 -3.13 -1.02
C GLU A 40 -12.80 -1.68 -0.62
N PHE A 41 -12.01 -1.10 0.29
CA PHE A 41 -12.15 0.32 0.63
C PHE A 41 -11.93 1.20 -0.61
N LEU A 42 -10.92 0.87 -1.42
CA LEU A 42 -10.62 1.61 -2.64
C LEU A 42 -11.74 1.49 -3.68
N ARG A 43 -12.38 0.33 -3.75
CA ARG A 43 -13.54 0.13 -4.63
C ARG A 43 -14.75 0.96 -4.18
N GLU A 44 -14.97 1.05 -2.86
CA GLU A 44 -16.06 1.82 -2.29
C GLU A 44 -15.82 3.33 -2.37
N ARG A 45 -14.56 3.74 -2.33
CA ARG A 45 -14.14 5.14 -2.33
C ARG A 45 -13.26 5.41 -3.54
N LYS A 46 -13.89 5.48 -4.71
CA LYS A 46 -13.20 5.69 -5.99
C LYS A 46 -12.32 6.94 -5.96
N ASN A 47 -11.19 6.85 -6.66
CA ASN A 47 -10.22 7.96 -6.78
C ASN A 47 -9.54 8.34 -5.47
N SER A 48 -9.51 7.43 -4.48
CA SER A 48 -8.77 7.63 -3.24
C SER A 48 -7.28 7.41 -3.46
N VAL A 49 -6.47 8.01 -2.58
CA VAL A 49 -5.04 7.73 -2.50
C VAL A 49 -4.84 6.47 -1.65
N PHE A 50 -3.88 5.64 -2.04
CA PHE A 50 -3.52 4.45 -1.26
C PHE A 50 -2.17 4.68 -0.60
N ILE A 51 -2.12 4.62 0.74
CA ILE A 51 -0.87 4.80 1.49
C ILE A 51 -0.62 3.54 2.31
N VAL A 52 0.58 2.98 2.17
CA VAL A 52 1.04 1.81 2.90
C VAL A 52 2.13 2.22 3.88
N ASP A 53 1.89 1.99 5.16
CA ASP A 53 2.92 2.15 6.18
C ASP A 53 3.74 0.87 6.23
N ALA A 54 4.94 0.94 5.67
CA ALA A 54 5.86 -0.18 5.58
C ALA A 54 7.06 -0.03 6.51
N ARG A 55 6.92 0.75 7.60
CA ARG A 55 7.99 0.87 8.60
C ARG A 55 8.29 -0.47 9.28
N ASN A 56 7.27 -1.34 9.39
CA ASN A 56 7.42 -2.73 9.84
C ASN A 56 7.28 -3.69 8.65
N GLY A 57 7.63 -3.22 7.45
CA GLY A 57 7.53 -4.00 6.24
C GLY A 57 8.53 -5.15 6.19
N PHE A 58 8.32 -6.05 5.24
CA PHE A 58 9.07 -7.28 5.10
C PHE A 58 9.14 -7.67 3.62
N GLU A 59 10.00 -8.63 3.29
CA GLU A 59 10.05 -9.16 1.95
C GLU A 59 8.92 -10.16 1.74
N ASP A 60 8.17 -9.99 0.66
CA ASP A 60 7.08 -10.89 0.31
C ASP A 60 7.65 -12.18 -0.29
N VAL A 61 6.98 -13.30 -0.03
CA VAL A 61 7.31 -14.54 -0.73
C VAL A 61 6.92 -14.39 -2.22
N LYS A 62 7.58 -15.15 -3.08
CA LYS A 62 7.37 -15.05 -4.52
C LYS A 62 5.90 -15.14 -4.93
N GLU A 63 5.16 -16.07 -4.33
CA GLU A 63 3.75 -16.26 -4.63
C GLU A 63 2.90 -15.03 -4.32
N ASP A 64 3.22 -14.31 -3.25
CA ASP A 64 2.51 -13.10 -2.88
C ASP A 64 2.86 -11.93 -3.81
N VAL A 65 4.12 -11.86 -4.25
CA VAL A 65 4.53 -10.87 -5.25
C VAL A 65 3.76 -11.10 -6.56
N GLU A 66 3.71 -12.35 -7.02
CA GLU A 66 2.98 -12.70 -8.24
C GLU A 66 1.49 -12.37 -8.10
N TRP A 67 0.88 -12.71 -6.98
CA TRP A 67 -0.51 -12.39 -6.70
C TRP A 67 -0.75 -10.88 -6.75
N GLY A 68 0.15 -10.09 -6.16
CA GLY A 68 0.05 -8.65 -6.16
C GLY A 68 0.15 -8.07 -7.57
N PHE A 69 1.12 -8.53 -8.35
CA PHE A 69 1.34 -8.02 -9.70
C PHE A 69 0.23 -8.47 -10.67
N ASP A 70 -0.22 -9.72 -10.55
CA ASP A 70 -1.18 -10.29 -11.51
C ASP A 70 -2.64 -9.98 -11.15
N TYR A 71 -2.93 -9.78 -9.88
CA TYR A 71 -4.30 -9.56 -9.41
C TYR A 71 -4.50 -8.18 -8.78
N PHE A 72 -3.74 -7.86 -7.72
CA PHE A 72 -4.01 -6.65 -6.95
C PHE A 72 -3.81 -5.37 -7.75
N LEU A 73 -2.68 -5.23 -8.45
CA LEU A 73 -2.39 -4.00 -9.20
C LEU A 73 -3.40 -3.75 -10.33
N PRO A 74 -3.79 -4.77 -11.14
CA PRO A 74 -4.82 -4.56 -12.15
C PRO A 74 -6.17 -4.16 -11.54
N GLU A 75 -6.56 -4.76 -10.40
CA GLU A 75 -7.80 -4.41 -9.72
C GLU A 75 -7.73 -3.01 -9.11
N LEU A 76 -6.58 -2.64 -8.54
CA LEU A 76 -6.36 -1.30 -8.01
C LEU A 76 -6.54 -0.23 -9.09
N LYS A 77 -6.01 -0.49 -10.27
CA LYS A 77 -6.13 0.43 -11.41
C LYS A 77 -7.59 0.73 -11.74
N LYS A 78 -8.48 -0.26 -11.62
CA LYS A 78 -9.91 -0.10 -11.91
C LYS A 78 -10.63 0.81 -10.91
N THR A 79 -10.05 1.03 -9.73
CA THR A 79 -10.67 1.87 -8.70
C THR A 79 -10.52 3.37 -8.97
N GLY A 80 -9.71 3.75 -9.94
CA GLY A 80 -9.38 5.16 -10.19
C GLY A 80 -8.29 5.70 -9.28
N CYS A 81 -7.72 4.88 -8.40
CA CYS A 81 -6.56 5.26 -7.60
C CYS A 81 -5.39 5.60 -8.51
N LYS A 82 -4.75 6.74 -8.28
CA LYS A 82 -3.62 7.22 -9.10
C LYS A 82 -2.34 7.41 -8.33
N ILE A 83 -2.43 7.46 -7.00
CA ILE A 83 -1.28 7.77 -6.14
C ILE A 83 -1.13 6.67 -5.10
N TRP A 84 0.10 6.14 -5.00
CA TRP A 84 0.48 5.15 -4.00
C TRP A 84 1.60 5.73 -3.17
N GLY A 85 1.39 5.86 -1.85
CA GLY A 85 2.43 6.31 -0.94
C GLY A 85 3.01 5.18 -0.12
N PHE A 86 4.32 5.21 0.09
CA PHE A 86 5.00 4.34 1.04
C PHE A 86 5.56 5.16 2.19
N ILE A 87 5.24 4.77 3.42
CA ILE A 87 5.90 5.31 4.61
C ILE A 87 7.00 4.32 4.99
N LEU A 88 8.24 4.78 5.01
CA LEU A 88 9.42 3.95 5.24
C LEU A 88 10.26 4.52 6.37
N PRO A 89 11.04 3.69 7.11
CA PRO A 89 12.03 4.24 8.04
C PRO A 89 13.14 4.94 7.24
N GLU A 90 13.91 5.79 7.89
CA GLU A 90 15.02 6.50 7.23
C GLU A 90 16.02 5.52 6.61
N ILE A 91 16.27 4.41 7.31
CA ILE A 91 17.08 3.30 6.79
C ILE A 91 16.19 2.08 6.74
N SER A 92 16.03 1.52 5.55
CA SER A 92 15.16 0.35 5.34
C SER A 92 16.00 -0.88 4.98
N ASP A 93 15.72 -1.99 5.64
CA ASP A 93 16.34 -3.28 5.34
C ASP A 93 15.72 -3.95 4.10
N ILE A 94 14.60 -3.41 3.60
CA ILE A 94 13.88 -3.98 2.47
C ILE A 94 13.84 -3.06 1.25
N GLU A 95 14.89 -2.24 1.05
CA GLU A 95 14.93 -1.33 -0.10
C GLU A 95 14.78 -2.04 -1.43
N GLY A 96 15.38 -3.22 -1.57
CA GLY A 96 15.25 -4.01 -2.79
C GLY A 96 13.82 -4.41 -3.08
N GLU A 97 13.07 -4.79 -2.05
CA GLU A 97 11.66 -5.12 -2.17
C GLU A 97 10.84 -3.89 -2.56
N ILE A 98 11.08 -2.76 -1.88
CA ILE A 98 10.38 -1.51 -2.17
C ILE A 98 10.70 -1.04 -3.59
N ASP A 99 11.94 -1.17 -4.05
CA ASP A 99 12.33 -0.81 -5.42
C ASP A 99 11.63 -1.70 -6.45
N LEU A 100 11.52 -2.99 -6.17
CA LEU A 100 10.82 -3.93 -7.05
C LEU A 100 9.36 -3.52 -7.22
N TRP A 101 8.66 -3.27 -6.11
CA TRP A 101 7.26 -2.85 -6.15
C TRP A 101 7.12 -1.49 -6.81
N THR A 102 7.99 -0.52 -6.47
CA THR A 102 7.92 0.83 -7.02
C THR A 102 8.02 0.80 -8.55
N ARG A 103 8.95 0.03 -9.10
CA ARG A 103 9.10 -0.06 -10.56
C ARG A 103 7.85 -0.59 -11.24
N GLU A 104 7.19 -1.57 -10.63
CA GLU A 104 5.96 -2.12 -11.18
C GLU A 104 4.79 -1.16 -11.04
N ILE A 105 4.67 -0.53 -9.86
CA ILE A 105 3.58 0.41 -9.56
C ILE A 105 3.67 1.66 -10.43
N GLU A 106 4.88 2.19 -10.66
CA GLU A 106 5.09 3.41 -11.46
C GLU A 106 4.61 3.30 -12.91
N LYS A 107 4.40 2.10 -13.41
CA LYS A 107 3.85 1.92 -14.75
C LYS A 107 2.45 2.51 -14.90
N ASN A 108 1.68 2.59 -13.81
CA ASN A 108 0.29 3.04 -13.83
C ASN A 108 -0.07 4.05 -12.74
N PHE A 109 0.81 4.30 -11.77
CA PHE A 109 0.53 5.13 -10.61
C PHE A 109 1.69 6.07 -10.33
N GLN A 110 1.39 7.20 -9.66
CA GLN A 110 2.43 8.03 -9.08
C GLN A 110 2.82 7.41 -7.75
N VAL A 111 4.12 7.21 -7.51
CA VAL A 111 4.63 6.66 -6.25
C VAL A 111 5.32 7.76 -5.46
N ILE A 112 4.95 7.89 -4.19
CA ILE A 112 5.56 8.83 -3.25
C ILE A 112 6.15 8.03 -2.10
N ARG A 113 7.43 8.27 -1.79
CA ARG A 113 8.10 7.64 -0.64
C ARG A 113 8.43 8.72 0.35
N ALA A 114 8.10 8.50 1.62
CA ALA A 114 8.39 9.46 2.68
C ALA A 114 8.54 8.73 4.01
N THR A 115 8.93 9.45 5.06
CA THR A 115 9.14 8.86 6.38
C THR A 115 7.94 9.02 7.29
N SER A 116 6.90 9.74 6.85
CA SER A 116 5.69 9.92 7.63
C SER A 116 4.47 10.12 6.72
N TYR A 117 3.31 9.89 7.29
CA TYR A 117 2.03 10.11 6.63
C TYR A 117 1.89 11.59 6.19
N GLU A 118 2.24 12.51 7.08
CA GLU A 118 2.14 13.94 6.82
C GLU A 118 3.01 14.38 5.64
N GLU A 119 4.21 13.81 5.51
CA GLU A 119 5.10 14.12 4.40
C GLU A 119 4.52 13.67 3.06
N ILE A 120 3.83 12.53 3.05
CA ILE A 120 3.17 12.07 1.83
C ILE A 120 2.06 13.05 1.44
N LEU A 121 1.23 13.46 2.41
CA LEU A 121 0.15 14.42 2.13
C LEU A 121 0.67 15.74 1.58
N LYS A 122 1.79 16.24 2.11
CA LYS A 122 2.41 17.47 1.63
C LYS A 122 2.82 17.36 0.16
N GLN A 123 3.35 16.20 -0.24
CA GLN A 123 3.77 16.01 -1.62
C GLN A 123 2.58 15.90 -2.58
N ILE A 124 1.47 15.36 -2.11
CA ILE A 124 0.24 15.28 -2.92
C ILE A 124 -0.33 16.67 -3.18
N GLU A 125 -0.29 17.56 -2.19
CA GLU A 125 -0.83 18.92 -2.29
C GLU A 125 -0.07 19.82 -3.28
N LYS A 126 1.14 19.42 -3.64
CA LYS A 126 1.92 20.15 -4.63
C LYS A 126 1.56 19.71 -6.03
#